data_947afea663ba7ab051597e90c613e634
#
_entry.id   947afea663ba7ab051597e90c613e634
#
_cell.length_a   1.000
_cell.length_b   1.000
_cell.length_c   1.000
_cell.angle_alpha   90.00
_cell.angle_beta   90.00
_cell.angle_gamma   90.00
#
_symmetry.space_group_name_H-M   'P 1'
#
loop_
_entity.id
_entity.type
_entity.pdbx_description
1 polymer ?
#
loop_
_entity_poly.entity_id
_entity_poly.type
_entity_poly.pdbx_seq_one_letter_code
_entity_poly.pdbx_strand_id
1 'polypeptide(L)'
;NKDLKIIVEARNLDEVQQILDAGGVYRILLDNFDYETTKKAVAMIGNQCLTESSGNINEKTIRHYAECGVNYISSGALTHSVYNLDLSLKAI
;
A
#
# COMPACT_ATOMS: atom_id res chain seq x y z
N ASN A 1 7.29 -17.77 13.42
CA ASN A 1 5.95 -17.89 13.95
C ASN A 1 4.92 -17.58 12.87
N LYS A 2 4.00 -18.48 12.68
CA LYS A 2 3.01 -18.33 11.61
C LYS A 2 2.09 -17.13 11.78
N ASP A 3 2.00 -16.62 12.99
CA ASP A 3 1.13 -15.47 13.25
C ASP A 3 1.85 -14.14 13.10
N LEU A 4 3.14 -14.20 12.80
CA LEU A 4 3.92 -12.99 12.65
C LEU A 4 3.58 -12.31 11.33
N LYS A 5 3.18 -11.05 11.43
CA LYS A 5 2.83 -10.25 10.26
C LYS A 5 3.87 -9.15 10.10
N ILE A 6 4.73 -9.32 9.11
CA ILE A 6 5.82 -8.39 8.86
C ILE A 6 5.37 -7.34 7.86
N ILE A 7 5.46 -6.08 8.26
CA ILE A 7 5.14 -4.94 7.40
C ILE A 7 6.43 -4.19 7.14
N VAL A 8 6.76 -3.99 5.87
CA VAL A 8 8.00 -3.33 5.47
C VAL A 8 7.67 -2.12 4.62
N GLU A 9 8.35 -1.02 4.90
CA GLU A 9 8.17 0.22 4.17
C GLU A 9 9.09 0.25 2.95
N ALA A 10 8.57 0.72 1.82
CA ALA A 10 9.35 0.96 0.61
C ALA A 10 9.19 2.42 0.21
N ARG A 11 10.26 3.03 -0.22
CA ARG A 11 10.27 4.43 -0.65
C ARG A 11 10.39 4.58 -2.16
N ASN A 12 10.70 3.51 -2.85
CA ASN A 12 10.81 3.51 -4.31
C ASN A 12 10.63 2.10 -4.83
N LEU A 13 10.59 1.97 -6.15
CA LEU A 13 10.36 0.67 -6.77
C LEU A 13 11.50 -0.31 -6.55
N ASP A 14 12.73 0.19 -6.47
CA ASP A 14 13.87 -0.68 -6.18
C ASP A 14 13.72 -1.35 -4.84
N GLU A 15 13.26 -0.61 -3.84
CA GLU A 15 13.03 -1.18 -2.53
C GLU A 15 11.89 -2.20 -2.55
N VAL A 16 10.86 -1.93 -3.33
CA VAL A 16 9.78 -2.91 -3.50
C VAL A 16 10.34 -4.22 -4.03
N GLN A 17 11.19 -4.13 -5.05
CA GLN A 17 11.77 -5.34 -5.64
C GLN A 17 12.64 -6.08 -4.64
N GLN A 18 13.43 -5.37 -3.86
CA GLN A 18 14.27 -6.00 -2.84
C GLN A 18 13.43 -6.72 -1.79
N ILE A 19 12.32 -6.11 -1.39
CA ILE A 19 11.43 -6.72 -0.42
C ILE A 19 10.81 -8.00 -0.98
N LEU A 20 10.38 -7.95 -2.23
CA LEU A 20 9.80 -9.12 -2.88
C LEU A 20 10.82 -10.25 -3.03
N ASP A 21 12.07 -9.90 -3.34
CA ASP A 21 13.13 -10.89 -3.47
C ASP A 21 13.42 -11.58 -2.15
N ALA A 22 13.35 -10.83 -1.05
CA ALA A 22 13.57 -11.41 0.27
C ALA A 22 12.42 -12.32 0.69
N GLY A 23 11.21 -11.98 0.32
CA GLY A 23 10.03 -12.76 0.65
C GLY A 23 9.60 -12.65 2.11
N GLY A 24 8.55 -13.36 2.46
CA GLY A 24 8.10 -13.44 3.84
C GLY A 24 7.42 -12.22 4.40
N VAL A 25 7.05 -11.27 3.56
CA VAL A 25 6.42 -10.03 3.99
C VAL A 25 4.91 -10.13 3.86
N TYR A 26 4.22 -9.68 4.90
CA TYR A 26 2.77 -9.68 4.91
C TYR A 26 2.20 -8.49 4.14
N ARG A 27 2.81 -7.32 4.32
CA ARG A 27 2.32 -6.09 3.68
C ARG A 27 3.50 -5.17 3.37
N ILE A 28 3.44 -4.51 2.22
CA ILE A 28 4.41 -3.49 1.85
C ILE A 28 3.74 -2.12 1.94
N LEU A 29 4.36 -1.22 2.69
CA LEU A 29 3.88 0.15 2.86
C LEU A 29 4.60 1.02 1.84
N LEU A 30 3.83 1.63 0.93
CA LEU A 30 4.37 2.51 -0.11
C LEU A 30 4.31 3.95 0.40
N ASP A 31 5.48 4.47 0.79
CA ASP A 31 5.57 5.77 1.44
C ASP A 31 5.75 6.89 0.42
N ASN A 32 4.75 7.75 0.31
CA ASN A 32 4.75 8.91 -0.59
C ASN A 32 4.95 8.56 -2.07
N PHE A 33 4.40 7.44 -2.50
CA PHE A 33 4.39 7.10 -3.93
C PHE A 33 3.34 7.94 -4.63
N ASP A 34 3.66 8.41 -5.86
CA ASP A 34 2.64 9.04 -6.68
C ASP A 34 1.75 7.96 -7.32
N TYR A 35 0.74 8.38 -8.09
CA TYR A 35 -0.21 7.43 -8.66
C TYR A 35 0.47 6.45 -9.62
N GLU A 36 1.30 6.97 -10.50
CA GLU A 36 1.97 6.13 -11.51
C GLU A 36 2.88 5.09 -10.85
N THR A 37 3.66 5.52 -9.88
CA THR A 37 4.57 4.62 -9.18
C THR A 37 3.81 3.62 -8.35
N THR A 38 2.69 4.04 -7.75
CA THR A 38 1.83 3.14 -7.00
C THR A 38 1.29 2.03 -7.90
N LYS A 39 0.83 2.37 -9.09
CA LYS A 39 0.33 1.38 -10.03
C LYS A 39 1.42 0.37 -10.39
N LYS A 40 2.64 0.85 -10.62
CA LYS A 40 3.76 -0.03 -10.95
C LYS A 40 4.09 -0.95 -9.78
N ALA A 41 4.08 -0.42 -8.57
CA ALA A 41 4.37 -1.22 -7.39
C ALA A 41 3.30 -2.30 -7.19
N VAL A 42 2.04 -1.95 -7.35
CA VAL A 42 0.94 -2.92 -7.23
C VAL A 42 1.11 -4.04 -8.25
N ALA A 43 1.47 -3.68 -9.48
CA ALA A 43 1.68 -4.68 -10.52
C ALA A 43 2.85 -5.61 -10.17
N MET A 44 3.94 -5.05 -9.63
CA MET A 44 5.10 -5.85 -9.23
C MET A 44 4.75 -6.80 -8.10
N ILE A 45 4.01 -6.33 -7.13
CA ILE A 45 3.66 -7.11 -5.94
C ILE A 45 2.67 -8.23 -6.30
N GLY A 46 1.71 -7.91 -7.15
CA GLY A 46 0.69 -8.87 -7.54
C GLY A 46 -0.02 -9.44 -6.31
N ASN A 47 -0.05 -10.75 -6.19
CA ASN A 47 -0.70 -11.43 -5.07
C ASN A 47 0.27 -11.89 -4.00
N GLN A 48 1.53 -11.45 -4.06
CA GLN A 48 2.54 -11.94 -3.14
C GLN A 48 2.34 -11.43 -1.72
N CYS A 49 1.85 -10.21 -1.57
CA CYS A 49 1.54 -9.65 -0.25
C CYS A 49 0.56 -8.50 -0.41
N LEU A 50 0.15 -7.94 0.71
CA LEU A 50 -0.78 -6.81 0.69
C LEU A 50 -0.01 -5.52 0.45
N THR A 51 -0.73 -4.50 0.00
CA THR A 51 -0.15 -3.21 -0.34
C THR A 51 -0.90 -2.11 0.40
N GLU A 52 -0.16 -1.19 0.97
CA GLU A 52 -0.74 -0.05 1.66
C GLU A 52 -0.07 1.23 1.15
N SER A 53 -0.87 2.22 0.76
CA SER A 53 -0.36 3.54 0.41
C SER A 53 -0.41 4.44 1.63
N SER A 54 0.66 5.20 1.85
CA SER A 54 0.70 6.15 2.95
C SER A 54 1.39 7.44 2.52
N GLY A 55 1.27 8.47 3.34
CA GLY A 55 1.88 9.76 3.07
C GLY A 55 0.84 10.84 2.94
N ASN A 56 1.01 11.70 1.95
CA ASN A 56 0.15 12.87 1.77
C ASN A 56 -1.13 12.52 1.01
N ILE A 57 -1.93 11.66 1.59
CA ILE A 57 -3.20 11.25 1.03
C ILE A 57 -4.32 11.96 1.79
N ASN A 58 -5.26 12.54 1.07
CA ASN A 58 -6.38 13.25 1.69
C ASN A 58 -7.69 12.83 1.02
N GLU A 59 -8.79 13.44 1.44
CA GLU A 59 -10.10 13.05 0.94
C GLU A 59 -10.22 13.21 -0.58
N LYS A 60 -9.48 14.16 -1.15
CA LYS A 60 -9.55 14.40 -2.60
C LYS A 60 -8.77 13.34 -3.38
N THR A 61 -7.67 12.85 -2.81
CA THR A 61 -6.78 11.94 -3.52
C THR A 61 -6.98 10.49 -3.16
N ILE A 62 -7.72 10.21 -2.09
CA ILE A 62 -7.87 8.84 -1.60
C ILE A 62 -8.45 7.91 -2.67
N ARG A 63 -9.40 8.41 -3.46
CA ARG A 63 -10.02 7.60 -4.50
C ARG A 63 -9.01 7.20 -5.57
N HIS A 64 -8.13 8.12 -5.93
CA HIS A 64 -7.12 7.83 -6.94
C HIS A 64 -6.17 6.72 -6.48
N TYR A 65 -5.77 6.76 -5.22
CA TYR A 65 -4.91 5.69 -4.69
C TYR A 65 -5.67 4.38 -4.61
N ALA A 66 -6.94 4.42 -4.25
CA ALA A 66 -7.76 3.22 -4.23
C ALA A 66 -7.83 2.56 -5.60
N GLU A 67 -7.95 3.39 -6.64
CA GLU A 67 -8.03 2.90 -8.02
C GLU A 67 -6.73 2.30 -8.50
N CYS A 68 -5.62 2.58 -7.84
CA CYS A 68 -4.34 1.97 -8.16
C CYS A 68 -4.27 0.50 -7.76
N GLY A 69 -5.20 0.04 -6.93
CA GLY A 69 -5.27 -1.37 -6.57
C GLY A 69 -4.64 -1.70 -5.23
N VAL A 70 -4.35 -0.69 -4.40
CA VAL A 70 -3.82 -0.96 -3.06
C VAL A 70 -4.91 -1.56 -2.18
N ASN A 71 -4.50 -2.33 -1.17
CA ASN A 71 -5.45 -2.95 -0.24
C ASN A 71 -5.82 -2.03 0.90
N TYR A 72 -4.92 -1.14 1.30
CA TYR A 72 -5.11 -0.24 2.43
C TYR A 72 -4.59 1.14 2.10
N ILE A 73 -5.17 2.14 2.71
CA ILE A 73 -4.67 3.51 2.63
C ILE A 73 -4.62 4.06 4.04
N SER A 74 -3.45 4.61 4.41
CA SER A 74 -3.31 5.33 5.67
C SER A 74 -2.90 6.76 5.36
N SER A 75 -3.43 7.71 6.07
CA SER A 75 -3.18 9.11 5.78
C SER A 75 -2.99 9.89 7.06
N GLY A 76 -1.91 10.65 7.11
CA GLY A 76 -1.67 11.55 8.22
C GLY A 76 -2.73 12.64 8.32
N ALA A 77 -3.28 13.04 7.17
CA ALA A 77 -4.30 14.08 7.15
C ALA A 77 -5.61 13.61 7.77
N LEU A 78 -5.84 12.30 7.78
CA LEU A 78 -7.05 11.72 8.35
C LEU A 78 -6.80 11.09 9.70
N THR A 79 -5.73 11.44 10.32
CA THR A 79 -5.32 11.06 11.68
C THR A 79 -5.68 9.62 12.04
N HIS A 80 -4.69 8.73 11.92
CA HIS A 80 -4.84 7.33 12.32
C HIS A 80 -5.88 6.55 11.54
N SER A 81 -6.38 7.11 10.45
CA SER A 81 -7.37 6.41 9.63
C SER A 81 -6.67 5.45 8.69
N VAL A 82 -7.16 4.23 8.67
CA VAL A 82 -6.70 3.21 7.74
C VAL A 82 -7.95 2.60 7.11
N TYR A 83 -8.00 2.61 5.80
CA TYR A 83 -9.16 2.11 5.08
C TYR A 83 -8.80 0.82 4.37
N ASN A 84 -9.56 -0.23 4.64
CA ASN A 84 -9.42 -1.47 3.91
C ASN A 84 -10.28 -1.38 2.65
N LEU A 85 -9.61 -1.36 1.51
CA LEU A 85 -10.26 -1.18 0.23
C LEU A 85 -10.55 -2.49 -0.50
N ASP A 86 -10.17 -3.59 0.11
CA ASP A 86 -10.25 -4.89 -0.54
C ASP A 86 -11.68 -5.26 -0.91
N LEU A 87 -12.61 -4.98 -0.03
CA LEU A 87 -13.99 -5.40 -0.24
C LEU A 87 -14.80 -4.38 -1.00
N SER A 88 -14.59 -3.10 -0.71
CA SER A 88 -15.44 -2.11 -1.32
C SER A 88 -15.00 -0.70 -1.01
N LEU A 89 -14.99 0.14 -2.02
CA LEU A 89 -14.74 1.55 -1.82
C LEU A 89 -15.88 2.25 -1.10
N LYS A 90 -17.03 1.69 -1.11
CA LYS A 90 -18.17 2.31 -0.45
C LYS A 90 -18.11 2.23 1.06
N ALA A 91 -17.19 1.47 1.59
CA ALA A 91 -17.01 1.39 3.03
C ALA A 91 -16.41 2.66 3.61
N ILE A 92 -15.89 3.50 2.78
CA ILE A 92 -15.26 4.76 3.22
C ILE A 92 -16.28 5.90 3.35
#